data_330be4b1f2f463663fe8159ccf4c8678
#
_entry.id   330be4b1f2f463663fe8159ccf4c8678
#
_cell.length_a   1.000
_cell.length_b   1.000
_cell.length_c   1.000
_cell.angle_alpha   90.00
_cell.angle_beta   90.00
_cell.angle_gamma   90.00
#
_symmetry.space_group_name_H-M   'P 1'
#
loop_
_entity.id
_entity.type
_entity.pdbx_description
1 polymer ?
#
loop_
_entity_poly.entity_id
_entity_poly.type
_entity_poly.pdbx_seq_one_letter_code
_entity_poly.pdbx_strand_id
1 'polypeptide(L)'
;DCANGACYKVSPSIFRELGAEVISIGTEPDGYNINYECGSTHPEKVQEEVIKQRADFGIALDGDGDRVVLIDRKGCLLDGDDIMYILAYANPNRTGPWSGIIGTAMSNFGFEEAIKKLGYKFKRADVGDKHVSQMLKKEGWMLGGEPSGHIICRDLVSTGDGTIAALKVISSLLILEKDPEDVLQNYKKMPQINVN
;
A
#
# COMPACT_ATOMS: atom_id res chain seq x y z
N ASP A 1 4.84 -12.17 0.48
CA ASP A 1 4.79 -12.66 1.86
C ASP A 1 3.37 -12.52 2.40
N CYS A 2 2.80 -13.62 2.86
CA CYS A 2 1.44 -13.65 3.41
C CYS A 2 1.43 -13.72 4.94
N ALA A 3 2.55 -13.45 5.60
CA ALA A 3 2.70 -13.42 7.07
C ALA A 3 2.20 -14.69 7.77
N ASN A 4 2.16 -15.85 7.10
CA ASN A 4 1.48 -17.06 7.56
C ASN A 4 0.03 -16.79 8.01
N GLY A 5 -0.62 -15.81 7.39
CA GLY A 5 -1.93 -15.29 7.76
C GLY A 5 -3.06 -15.73 6.82
N ALA A 6 -4.19 -15.02 6.89
CA ALA A 6 -5.42 -15.37 6.17
C ALA A 6 -5.24 -15.44 4.64
N CYS A 7 -4.34 -14.63 4.09
CA CYS A 7 -4.12 -14.51 2.64
C CYS A 7 -3.20 -15.59 2.04
N TYR A 8 -2.70 -16.55 2.82
CA TYR A 8 -1.65 -17.49 2.41
C TYR A 8 -1.95 -18.33 1.15
N LYS A 9 -3.22 -18.59 0.86
CA LYS A 9 -3.65 -19.27 -0.37
C LYS A 9 -4.15 -18.29 -1.43
N VAL A 10 -4.97 -17.33 -0.99
CA VAL A 10 -5.75 -16.47 -1.91
C VAL A 10 -4.85 -15.53 -2.68
N SER A 11 -4.01 -14.76 -1.98
CA SER A 11 -3.19 -13.74 -2.65
C SER A 11 -2.21 -14.33 -3.68
N PRO A 12 -1.40 -15.37 -3.37
CA PRO A 12 -0.54 -15.98 -4.39
C PRO A 12 -1.30 -16.54 -5.58
N SER A 13 -2.51 -17.09 -5.37
CA SER A 13 -3.34 -17.62 -6.45
C SER A 13 -3.84 -16.52 -7.38
N ILE A 14 -4.34 -15.41 -6.82
CA ILE A 14 -4.80 -14.26 -7.61
C ILE A 14 -3.69 -13.75 -8.52
N PHE A 15 -2.48 -13.52 -8.00
CA PHE A 15 -1.37 -13.04 -8.82
C PHE A 15 -0.98 -14.02 -9.92
N ARG A 16 -0.97 -15.35 -9.64
CA ARG A 16 -0.69 -16.38 -10.66
C ARG A 16 -1.77 -16.40 -11.75
N GLU A 17 -3.04 -16.33 -11.37
CA GLU A 17 -4.16 -16.28 -12.32
C GLU A 17 -4.10 -15.05 -13.25
N LEU A 18 -3.53 -13.95 -12.75
CA LEU A 18 -3.27 -12.73 -13.53
C LEU A 18 -1.99 -12.80 -14.37
N GLY A 19 -1.29 -13.93 -14.36
CA GLY A 19 -0.12 -14.19 -15.20
C GLY A 19 1.23 -13.85 -14.59
N ALA A 20 1.28 -13.54 -13.29
CA ALA A 20 2.55 -13.28 -12.61
C ALA A 20 3.29 -14.59 -12.26
N GLU A 21 4.61 -14.58 -12.36
CA GLU A 21 5.46 -15.58 -11.71
C GLU A 21 5.57 -15.24 -10.23
N VAL A 22 5.08 -16.12 -9.36
CA VAL A 22 4.94 -15.82 -7.93
C VAL A 22 5.82 -16.71 -7.08
N ILE A 23 6.73 -16.11 -6.37
CA ILE A 23 7.53 -16.73 -5.29
C ILE A 23 6.83 -16.41 -3.98
N SER A 24 6.32 -17.43 -3.31
CA SER A 24 5.51 -17.25 -2.10
C SER A 24 6.34 -17.53 -0.85
N ILE A 25 6.26 -16.63 0.13
CA ILE A 25 6.81 -16.79 1.47
C ILE A 25 5.74 -16.48 2.52
N GLY A 26 5.92 -16.97 3.75
CA GLY A 26 4.90 -16.80 4.79
C GLY A 26 3.56 -17.49 4.43
N THR A 27 3.61 -18.70 3.84
CA THR A 27 2.43 -19.41 3.35
C THR A 27 2.21 -20.77 4.02
N GLU A 28 2.88 -21.01 5.13
CA GLU A 28 2.79 -22.26 5.90
C GLU A 28 2.28 -21.99 7.34
N PRO A 29 1.00 -21.59 7.50
CA PRO A 29 0.45 -21.32 8.82
C PRO A 29 0.37 -22.58 9.67
N ASP A 30 0.89 -22.53 10.90
CA ASP A 30 0.84 -23.60 11.89
C ASP A 30 -0.09 -23.29 13.09
N GLY A 31 -0.74 -22.12 13.08
CA GLY A 31 -1.62 -21.64 14.14
C GLY A 31 -0.92 -20.77 15.18
N TYR A 32 0.41 -20.63 15.15
CA TYR A 32 1.20 -19.84 16.10
C TYR A 32 2.14 -18.86 15.42
N ASN A 33 2.47 -19.07 14.15
CA ASN A 33 3.50 -18.33 13.41
C ASN A 33 2.99 -17.11 12.61
N ILE A 34 1.72 -16.73 12.76
CA ILE A 34 1.15 -15.55 12.10
C ILE A 34 1.92 -14.27 12.50
N ASN A 35 2.36 -13.48 11.52
CA ASN A 35 3.18 -12.27 11.70
C ASN A 35 4.53 -12.50 12.43
N TYR A 36 4.93 -13.74 12.65
CA TYR A 36 6.18 -14.00 13.34
C TYR A 36 7.37 -13.84 12.39
N GLU A 37 8.14 -12.78 12.58
CA GLU A 37 9.31 -12.42 11.76
C GLU A 37 9.02 -12.47 10.24
N CYS A 38 7.82 -12.02 9.82
CA CYS A 38 7.39 -12.00 8.43
C CYS A 38 6.28 -10.96 8.21
N GLY A 39 5.91 -10.77 6.94
CA GLY A 39 4.84 -9.87 6.53
C GLY A 39 5.20 -8.39 6.57
N SER A 40 4.18 -7.54 6.54
CA SER A 40 4.32 -6.08 6.38
C SER A 40 5.07 -5.38 7.53
N THR A 41 5.12 -6.00 8.71
CA THR A 41 5.85 -5.47 9.88
C THR A 41 7.31 -5.94 9.94
N HIS A 42 7.68 -6.95 9.16
CA HIS A 42 9.03 -7.50 9.03
C HIS A 42 9.37 -7.77 7.56
N PRO A 43 9.47 -6.69 6.73
CA PRO A 43 9.60 -6.81 5.28
C PRO A 43 11.02 -7.20 4.81
N GLU A 44 11.99 -7.29 5.71
CA GLU A 44 13.41 -7.53 5.41
C GLU A 44 13.61 -8.79 4.58
N LYS A 45 12.85 -9.84 4.90
CA LYS A 45 12.90 -11.11 4.18
C LYS A 45 12.42 -10.99 2.73
N VAL A 46 11.38 -10.19 2.50
CA VAL A 46 10.88 -9.91 1.15
C VAL A 46 11.87 -9.04 0.38
N GLN A 47 12.49 -8.06 1.03
CA GLN A 47 13.52 -7.21 0.41
C GLN A 47 14.71 -8.07 -0.08
N GLU A 48 15.20 -8.99 0.77
CA GLU A 48 16.27 -9.93 0.40
C GLU A 48 15.87 -10.82 -0.78
N GLU A 49 14.65 -11.41 -0.75
CA GLU A 49 14.17 -12.29 -1.83
C GLU A 49 13.94 -11.52 -3.14
N VAL A 50 13.44 -10.29 -3.11
CA VAL A 50 13.32 -9.44 -4.32
C VAL A 50 14.65 -9.29 -5.02
N ILE A 51 15.71 -8.96 -4.30
CA ILE A 51 17.05 -8.81 -4.86
C ILE A 51 17.61 -10.14 -5.37
N LYS A 52 17.51 -11.19 -4.56
CA LYS A 52 18.04 -12.52 -4.87
C LYS A 52 17.38 -13.14 -6.10
N GLN A 53 16.07 -13.04 -6.21
CA GLN A 53 15.27 -13.58 -7.31
C GLN A 53 15.13 -12.63 -8.48
N ARG A 54 15.62 -11.39 -8.36
CA ARG A 54 15.45 -10.32 -9.35
C ARG A 54 13.97 -10.08 -9.68
N ALA A 55 13.11 -10.13 -8.66
CA ALA A 55 11.70 -9.90 -8.84
C ALA A 55 11.42 -8.42 -9.17
N ASP A 56 10.37 -8.17 -9.93
CA ASP A 56 9.93 -6.80 -10.25
C ASP A 56 9.34 -6.10 -9.04
N PHE A 57 8.63 -6.86 -8.19
CA PHE A 57 8.00 -6.37 -6.96
C PHE A 57 8.07 -7.41 -5.84
N GLY A 58 8.18 -6.92 -4.61
CA GLY A 58 7.84 -7.65 -3.40
C GLY A 58 6.54 -7.13 -2.83
N ILE A 59 5.74 -8.02 -2.26
CA ILE A 59 4.46 -7.71 -1.62
C ILE A 59 4.47 -8.36 -0.25
N ALA A 60 4.37 -7.58 0.81
CA ALA A 60 4.28 -8.10 2.16
C ALA A 60 2.96 -7.67 2.79
N LEU A 61 2.12 -8.66 3.09
CA LEU A 61 0.83 -8.51 3.77
C LEU A 61 1.01 -8.72 5.27
N ASP A 62 0.05 -8.30 6.08
CA ASP A 62 -0.03 -8.71 7.47
C ASP A 62 -0.98 -9.92 7.66
N GLY A 63 -1.15 -10.34 8.90
CA GLY A 63 -1.80 -11.60 9.21
C GLY A 63 -3.26 -11.73 8.79
N ASP A 64 -4.04 -10.67 8.82
CA ASP A 64 -5.44 -10.63 8.35
C ASP A 64 -5.57 -10.04 6.94
N GLY A 65 -4.46 -9.55 6.36
CA GLY A 65 -4.36 -9.13 4.97
C GLY A 65 -4.97 -7.76 4.68
N ASP A 66 -5.25 -6.97 5.72
CA ASP A 66 -5.82 -5.64 5.58
C ASP A 66 -4.76 -4.55 5.34
N ARG A 67 -3.48 -4.89 5.57
CA ARG A 67 -2.31 -4.03 5.32
C ARG A 67 -1.36 -4.64 4.30
N VAL A 68 -0.67 -3.75 3.59
CA VAL A 68 0.38 -4.12 2.66
C VAL A 68 1.49 -3.09 2.65
N VAL A 69 2.72 -3.56 2.53
CA VAL A 69 3.85 -2.77 2.06
C VAL A 69 4.40 -3.40 0.79
N LEU A 70 4.91 -2.58 -0.11
CA LEU A 70 5.50 -3.04 -1.35
C LEU A 70 7.02 -2.84 -1.32
N ILE A 71 7.71 -3.63 -2.10
CA ILE A 71 9.16 -3.52 -2.29
C ILE A 71 9.41 -3.40 -3.79
N ASP A 72 10.19 -2.40 -4.20
CA ASP A 72 10.58 -2.26 -5.59
C ASP A 72 11.71 -3.23 -5.97
N ARG A 73 12.02 -3.31 -7.27
CA ARG A 73 13.09 -4.18 -7.80
C ARG A 73 14.49 -3.91 -7.22
N LYS A 74 14.69 -2.76 -6.56
CA LYS A 74 15.95 -2.37 -5.90
C LYS A 74 15.95 -2.74 -4.41
N GLY A 75 14.88 -3.34 -3.90
CA GLY A 75 14.71 -3.67 -2.49
C GLY A 75 14.25 -2.49 -1.63
N CYS A 76 13.84 -1.36 -2.22
CA CYS A 76 13.35 -0.21 -1.48
C CYS A 76 11.92 -0.46 -1.01
N LEU A 77 11.67 -0.20 0.28
CA LEU A 77 10.35 -0.30 0.88
C LEU A 77 9.47 0.87 0.46
N LEU A 78 8.25 0.57 0.05
CA LEU A 78 7.17 1.50 -0.25
C LEU A 78 6.10 1.35 0.82
N ASP A 79 5.96 2.34 1.68
CA ASP A 79 4.95 2.34 2.74
C ASP A 79 3.56 2.78 2.23
N GLY A 80 2.58 2.88 3.14
CA GLY A 80 1.22 3.25 2.76
C GLY A 80 1.09 4.65 2.15
N ASP A 81 1.92 5.61 2.55
CA ASP A 81 1.93 6.94 1.95
C ASP A 81 2.47 6.88 0.50
N ASP A 82 3.53 6.08 0.24
CA ASP A 82 4.06 5.85 -1.11
C ASP A 82 3.00 5.18 -2.01
N ILE A 83 2.34 4.16 -1.49
CA ILE A 83 1.25 3.46 -2.19
C ILE A 83 0.13 4.42 -2.57
N MET A 84 -0.36 5.21 -1.62
CA MET A 84 -1.42 6.21 -1.89
C MET A 84 -0.96 7.27 -2.89
N TYR A 85 0.30 7.70 -2.83
CA TYR A 85 0.83 8.66 -3.79
C TYR A 85 0.86 8.09 -5.20
N ILE A 86 1.32 6.85 -5.39
CA ILE A 86 1.34 6.18 -6.70
C ILE A 86 -0.08 6.09 -7.26
N LEU A 87 -1.05 5.66 -6.45
CA LEU A 87 -2.45 5.57 -6.87
C LEU A 87 -3.05 6.93 -7.24
N ALA A 88 -2.72 7.98 -6.48
CA ALA A 88 -3.13 9.34 -6.77
C ALA A 88 -2.49 9.89 -8.05
N TYR A 89 -1.21 9.63 -8.24
CA TYR A 89 -0.46 10.07 -9.43
C TYR A 89 -1.03 9.43 -10.69
N ALA A 90 -1.32 8.13 -10.65
CA ALA A 90 -1.84 7.37 -11.78
C ALA A 90 -3.29 7.74 -12.14
N ASN A 91 -4.08 8.24 -11.20
CA ASN A 91 -5.47 8.58 -11.46
C ASN A 91 -5.58 9.92 -12.22
N PRO A 92 -6.11 9.92 -13.45
CA PRO A 92 -6.29 11.14 -14.24
C PRO A 92 -7.45 12.01 -13.72
N ASN A 93 -8.43 11.43 -13.02
CA ASN A 93 -9.59 12.13 -12.50
C ASN A 93 -9.31 12.70 -11.11
N ARG A 94 -9.51 14.02 -10.96
CA ARG A 94 -9.30 14.75 -9.69
C ARG A 94 -10.55 15.54 -9.28
N THR A 95 -11.72 15.08 -9.68
CA THR A 95 -13.00 15.75 -9.43
C THR A 95 -14.00 14.82 -8.74
N GLY A 96 -15.05 15.37 -8.15
CA GLY A 96 -16.08 14.59 -7.47
C GLY A 96 -15.50 13.67 -6.40
N PRO A 97 -15.84 12.38 -6.44
CA PRO A 97 -15.33 11.40 -5.45
C PRO A 97 -13.81 11.21 -5.43
N TRP A 98 -13.12 11.61 -6.50
CA TRP A 98 -11.67 11.56 -6.64
C TRP A 98 -10.98 12.90 -6.36
N SER A 99 -11.70 13.88 -5.79
CA SER A 99 -11.14 15.21 -5.54
C SER A 99 -10.25 15.31 -4.30
N GLY A 100 -10.17 14.25 -3.49
CA GLY A 100 -9.39 14.27 -2.26
C GLY A 100 -8.98 12.90 -1.76
N ILE A 101 -8.03 12.92 -0.84
CA ILE A 101 -7.42 11.75 -0.21
C ILE A 101 -7.44 11.94 1.30
N ILE A 102 -7.73 10.86 2.02
CA ILE A 102 -7.67 10.83 3.48
C ILE A 102 -6.38 10.13 3.91
N GLY A 103 -5.53 10.86 4.63
CA GLY A 103 -4.45 10.29 5.43
C GLY A 103 -4.81 10.31 6.91
N THR A 104 -3.82 10.04 7.76
CA THR A 104 -3.97 10.14 9.22
C THR A 104 -3.03 11.18 9.81
N ALA A 105 -3.12 11.40 11.12
CA ALA A 105 -2.16 12.21 11.85
C ALA A 105 -0.72 11.71 11.67
N MET A 106 -0.53 10.42 11.38
CA MET A 106 0.77 9.78 11.18
C MET A 106 1.31 9.93 9.75
N SER A 107 0.48 10.33 8.77
CA SER A 107 0.93 10.53 7.39
C SER A 107 2.02 11.59 7.30
N ASN A 108 3.05 11.30 6.50
CA ASN A 108 4.19 12.19 6.32
C ASN A 108 3.76 13.56 5.76
N PHE A 109 4.35 14.63 6.27
CA PHE A 109 4.02 15.98 5.77
C PHE A 109 4.40 16.15 4.30
N GLY A 110 5.49 15.54 3.86
CA GLY A 110 5.89 15.56 2.44
C GLY A 110 4.87 14.88 1.54
N PHE A 111 4.19 13.82 2.01
CA PHE A 111 3.10 13.18 1.31
C PHE A 111 1.91 14.13 1.12
N GLU A 112 1.46 14.79 2.19
CA GLU A 112 0.37 15.78 2.11
C GLU A 112 0.66 16.87 1.09
N GLU A 113 1.87 17.45 1.12
CA GLU A 113 2.28 18.49 0.17
C GLU A 113 2.34 17.98 -1.27
N ALA A 114 2.82 16.76 -1.47
CA ALA A 114 2.89 16.14 -2.80
C ALA A 114 1.48 15.86 -3.36
N ILE A 115 0.55 15.37 -2.54
CA ILE A 115 -0.85 15.15 -2.92
C ILE A 115 -1.55 16.45 -3.31
N LYS A 116 -1.31 17.53 -2.55
CA LYS A 116 -1.83 18.87 -2.88
C LYS A 116 -1.27 19.41 -4.21
N LYS A 117 0.02 19.18 -4.47
CA LYS A 117 0.65 19.56 -5.76
C LYS A 117 0.07 18.79 -6.94
N LEU A 118 -0.39 17.55 -6.74
CA LEU A 118 -1.14 16.81 -7.75
C LEU A 118 -2.57 17.34 -8.00
N GLY A 119 -3.03 18.32 -7.19
CA GLY A 119 -4.34 18.93 -7.31
C GLY A 119 -5.45 18.27 -6.49
N TYR A 120 -5.10 17.38 -5.58
CA TYR A 120 -6.07 16.77 -4.65
C TYR A 120 -6.25 17.62 -3.39
N LYS A 121 -7.44 17.56 -2.81
CA LYS A 121 -7.64 17.95 -1.41
C LYS A 121 -7.05 16.87 -0.50
N PHE A 122 -6.56 17.27 0.66
CA PHE A 122 -6.04 16.33 1.65
C PHE A 122 -6.67 16.61 3.01
N LYS A 123 -7.08 15.57 3.71
CA LYS A 123 -7.56 15.67 5.10
C LYS A 123 -6.92 14.57 5.94
N ARG A 124 -6.68 14.89 7.21
CA ARG A 124 -6.17 13.97 8.20
C ARG A 124 -7.30 13.46 9.07
N ALA A 125 -7.45 12.15 9.14
CA ALA A 125 -8.24 11.47 10.15
C ALA A 125 -7.39 11.24 11.42
N ASP A 126 -8.04 10.92 12.51
CA ASP A 126 -7.37 10.29 13.64
C ASP A 126 -6.81 8.92 13.22
N VAL A 127 -5.80 8.45 13.95
CA VAL A 127 -5.20 7.13 13.70
C VAL A 127 -6.23 6.04 13.89
N GLY A 128 -6.27 5.10 12.96
CA GLY A 128 -7.14 3.93 12.95
C GLY A 128 -8.04 3.87 11.71
N ASP A 129 -8.15 2.66 11.17
CA ASP A 129 -8.91 2.29 9.97
C ASP A 129 -10.35 2.81 9.99
N LYS A 130 -11.02 2.69 11.12
CA LYS A 130 -12.39 3.18 11.35
C LYS A 130 -12.50 4.68 11.08
N HIS A 131 -11.55 5.48 11.54
CA HIS A 131 -11.58 6.93 11.38
C HIS A 131 -11.36 7.33 9.92
N VAL A 132 -10.43 6.66 9.23
CA VAL A 132 -10.21 6.84 7.79
C VAL A 132 -11.47 6.48 7.00
N SER A 133 -12.07 5.31 7.26
CA SER A 133 -13.28 4.84 6.60
C SER A 133 -14.47 5.79 6.82
N GLN A 134 -14.67 6.27 8.05
CA GLN A 134 -15.73 7.23 8.37
C GLN A 134 -15.54 8.56 7.65
N MET A 135 -14.29 9.06 7.60
CA MET A 135 -14.00 10.33 6.93
C MET A 135 -14.14 10.20 5.41
N LEU A 136 -13.73 9.08 4.81
CA LEU A 136 -13.97 8.78 3.39
C LEU A 136 -15.48 8.79 3.06
N LYS A 137 -16.29 8.19 3.91
CA LYS A 137 -17.76 8.21 3.76
C LYS A 137 -18.33 9.63 3.85
N LYS A 138 -17.89 10.40 4.84
CA LYS A 138 -18.34 11.78 5.09
C LYS A 138 -17.99 12.71 3.92
N GLU A 139 -16.78 12.62 3.40
CA GLU A 139 -16.29 13.47 2.29
C GLU A 139 -16.76 12.95 0.92
N GLY A 140 -17.23 11.71 0.84
CA GLY A 140 -17.57 11.06 -0.41
C GLY A 140 -16.36 10.69 -1.27
N TRP A 141 -15.14 10.57 -0.66
CA TRP A 141 -13.91 10.30 -1.37
C TRP A 141 -13.61 8.80 -1.48
N MET A 142 -12.74 8.43 -2.45
CA MET A 142 -12.50 7.04 -2.83
C MET A 142 -11.19 6.46 -2.31
N LEU A 143 -10.19 7.28 -2.02
CA LEU A 143 -8.86 6.81 -1.60
C LEU A 143 -8.49 7.39 -0.23
N GLY A 144 -8.04 6.53 0.65
CA GLY A 144 -7.47 6.91 1.93
C GLY A 144 -6.73 5.76 2.59
N GLY A 145 -5.96 6.06 3.61
CA GLY A 145 -5.19 5.03 4.31
C GLY A 145 -4.23 5.59 5.32
N GLU A 146 -3.33 4.73 5.76
CA GLU A 146 -2.33 4.96 6.78
C GLU A 146 -0.92 4.59 6.30
N PRO A 147 0.13 5.21 6.83
CA PRO A 147 1.52 4.82 6.52
C PRO A 147 1.81 3.34 6.82
N SER A 148 1.07 2.73 7.76
CA SER A 148 1.17 1.31 8.11
C SER A 148 0.78 0.35 6.98
N GLY A 149 0.22 0.87 5.87
CA GLY A 149 -0.21 0.08 4.72
C GLY A 149 -1.68 -0.32 4.71
N HIS A 150 -2.49 0.15 5.67
CA HIS A 150 -3.95 -0.02 5.60
C HIS A 150 -4.53 0.95 4.58
N ILE A 151 -4.79 0.47 3.37
CA ILE A 151 -5.24 1.27 2.23
C ILE A 151 -6.68 0.92 1.87
N ILE A 152 -7.53 1.92 1.81
CA ILE A 152 -8.94 1.79 1.42
C ILE A 152 -9.14 2.36 0.01
N CYS A 153 -9.45 1.48 -0.94
CA CYS A 153 -9.84 1.81 -2.30
C CYS A 153 -11.35 1.67 -2.43
N ARG A 154 -12.09 2.68 -2.02
CA ARG A 154 -13.53 2.64 -1.80
C ARG A 154 -14.37 2.42 -3.07
N ASP A 155 -13.76 2.59 -4.24
CA ASP A 155 -14.34 2.23 -5.54
C ASP A 155 -14.43 0.71 -5.75
N LEU A 156 -13.68 -0.08 -5.00
CA LEU A 156 -13.67 -1.55 -5.08
C LEU A 156 -14.16 -2.19 -3.78
N VAL A 157 -13.68 -1.73 -2.63
CA VAL A 157 -13.95 -2.33 -1.33
C VAL A 157 -14.06 -1.26 -0.25
N SER A 158 -14.89 -1.49 0.77
CA SER A 158 -15.19 -0.48 1.80
C SER A 158 -14.24 -0.52 3.01
N THR A 159 -13.31 -1.45 3.02
CA THR A 159 -12.30 -1.67 4.07
C THR A 159 -10.90 -1.70 3.46
N GLY A 160 -9.85 -1.77 4.27
CA GLY A 160 -8.51 -2.10 3.81
C GLY A 160 -8.46 -3.50 3.21
N ASP A 161 -7.72 -3.65 2.12
CA ASP A 161 -7.41 -4.93 1.49
C ASP A 161 -6.04 -4.79 0.83
N GLY A 162 -5.04 -5.46 1.42
CA GLY A 162 -3.67 -5.37 0.98
C GLY A 162 -3.45 -5.98 -0.42
N THR A 163 -4.19 -7.04 -0.76
CA THR A 163 -4.10 -7.66 -2.08
C THR A 163 -4.67 -6.75 -3.17
N ILE A 164 -5.82 -6.14 -2.93
CA ILE A 164 -6.43 -5.17 -3.86
C ILE A 164 -5.53 -3.94 -3.99
N ALA A 165 -5.00 -3.42 -2.90
CA ALA A 165 -4.10 -2.27 -2.94
C ALA A 165 -2.84 -2.56 -3.75
N ALA A 166 -2.19 -3.71 -3.55
CA ALA A 166 -1.04 -4.15 -4.32
C ALA A 166 -1.35 -4.28 -5.83
N LEU A 167 -2.46 -4.93 -6.17
CA LEU A 167 -2.91 -5.08 -7.56
C LEU A 167 -3.15 -3.71 -8.23
N LYS A 168 -3.79 -2.78 -7.54
CA LYS A 168 -4.02 -1.43 -8.07
C LYS A 168 -2.71 -0.68 -8.34
N VAL A 169 -1.74 -0.78 -7.43
CA VAL A 169 -0.43 -0.14 -7.61
C VAL A 169 0.29 -0.74 -8.81
N ILE A 170 0.42 -2.06 -8.87
CA ILE A 170 1.11 -2.75 -9.96
C ILE A 170 0.43 -2.45 -11.30
N SER A 171 -0.90 -2.57 -11.39
CA SER A 171 -1.66 -2.21 -12.58
C SER A 171 -1.44 -0.75 -12.99
N SER A 172 -1.43 0.18 -12.02
CA SER A 172 -1.21 1.59 -12.28
C SER A 172 0.19 1.84 -12.87
N LEU A 173 1.22 1.21 -12.31
CA LEU A 173 2.59 1.35 -12.79
C LEU A 173 2.79 0.75 -14.18
N LEU A 174 2.17 -0.40 -14.46
CA LEU A 174 2.17 -1.02 -15.78
C LEU A 174 1.49 -0.14 -16.85
N ILE A 175 0.33 0.46 -16.52
CA ILE A 175 -0.37 1.37 -17.42
C ILE A 175 0.45 2.65 -17.69
N LEU A 176 1.15 3.15 -16.69
CA LEU A 176 2.02 4.32 -16.80
C LEU A 176 3.35 4.01 -17.51
N GLU A 177 3.70 2.74 -17.66
CA GLU A 177 5.02 2.28 -18.12
C GLU A 177 6.16 2.92 -17.29
N LYS A 178 5.98 2.97 -15.97
CA LYS A 178 6.91 3.60 -15.03
C LYS A 178 7.26 2.69 -13.86
N ASP A 179 8.48 2.85 -13.38
CA ASP A 179 8.90 2.29 -12.10
C ASP A 179 8.39 3.15 -10.91
N PRO A 180 8.26 2.56 -9.71
CA PRO A 180 7.92 3.33 -8.51
C PRO A 180 8.81 4.55 -8.29
N GLU A 181 10.11 4.42 -8.49
CA GLU A 181 11.09 5.50 -8.34
C GLU A 181 10.77 6.71 -9.24
N ASP A 182 10.38 6.46 -10.50
CA ASP A 182 10.04 7.52 -11.46
C ASP A 182 8.79 8.30 -11.02
N VAL A 183 7.83 7.60 -10.42
CA VAL A 183 6.61 8.22 -9.89
C VAL A 183 6.92 9.01 -8.62
N LEU A 184 7.73 8.44 -7.73
CA LEU A 184 8.04 9.02 -6.42
C LEU A 184 9.09 10.14 -6.46
N GLN A 185 9.78 10.38 -7.60
CA GLN A 185 10.81 11.41 -7.70
C GLN A 185 10.34 12.82 -7.28
N ASN A 186 9.05 13.10 -7.43
CA ASN A 186 8.44 14.38 -7.06
C ASN A 186 7.82 14.39 -5.65
N TYR A 187 7.94 13.29 -4.94
CA TYR A 187 7.48 13.13 -3.57
C TYR A 187 8.70 12.95 -2.64
N LYS A 188 8.93 13.91 -1.79
CA LYS A 188 10.03 13.86 -0.82
C LYS A 188 9.49 13.70 0.59
N LYS A 189 9.74 12.55 1.20
CA LYS A 189 9.46 12.35 2.63
C LYS A 189 10.23 13.35 3.47
N MET A 190 9.54 13.98 4.41
CA MET A 190 10.14 14.84 5.41
C MET A 190 10.57 14.04 6.62
N PRO A 191 11.68 14.42 7.30
CA PRO A 191 12.04 13.82 8.58
C PRO A 191 10.87 13.88 9.55
N GLN A 192 10.57 12.76 10.20
CA GLN A 192 9.46 12.64 11.14
C GLN A 192 9.94 11.98 12.42
N ILE A 193 9.54 12.54 13.54
CA ILE A 193 9.84 12.01 14.88
C ILE A 193 8.50 11.82 15.59
N ASN A 194 8.28 10.60 16.08
CA ASN A 194 7.15 10.31 16.94
C ASN A 194 7.57 10.54 18.39
N VAL A 195 6.87 11.43 19.07
CA VAL A 195 7.09 11.70 20.50
C VAL A 195 5.90 11.13 21.26
N ASN A 196 6.19 10.19 22.15
CA ASN A 196 5.19 9.61 23.07
C ASN A 196 5.09 10.45 24.36
#